data_63b8a25218bef03d330a8d4870d94ba1
#
_entry.id   63b8a25218bef03d330a8d4870d94ba1
#
_cell.length_a   1.000
_cell.length_b   1.000
_cell.length_c   1.000
_cell.angle_alpha   90.00
_cell.angle_beta   90.00
_cell.angle_gamma   90.00
#
_symmetry.space_group_name_H-M   'P 1'
#
loop_
_entity.id
_entity.type
_entity.pdbx_description
1 polymer ?
#
loop_
_entity_poly.entity_id
_entity_poly.type
_entity_poly.pdbx_seq_one_letter_code
_entity_poly.pdbx_strand_id
1 'polypeptide(L)'
;MLAERRASELSWVEVGADDARLKAYERDIEQFLRGEYKSSSVLTLSGALKLVRDKGKIRAFLFRDVTHEELEANLQKGEFSLPSEDEWEYLAGCGARTLWRFGDEPDPSKVALPHEKQPKSPKFSLFEPNLFGLFIAYDPYAVEIVSTPAYFKGGDGGCAFCGGAPLF
;
A
#
# COMPACT_ATOMS: atom_id res chain seq x y z
N MET A 1 -5.41 -3.97 2.07
CA MET A 1 -5.80 -3.76 0.64
C MET A 1 -6.94 -2.75 0.46
N LEU A 2 -8.15 -2.93 1.01
CA LEU A 2 -9.24 -1.96 0.79
C LEU A 2 -8.94 -0.60 1.43
N ALA A 3 -8.47 -0.59 2.68
CA ALA A 3 -8.16 0.63 3.41
C ALA A 3 -7.01 1.42 2.77
N GLU A 4 -5.94 0.76 2.37
CA GLU A 4 -4.80 1.40 1.69
C GLU A 4 -5.22 1.97 0.33
N ARG A 5 -6.03 1.23 -0.42
CA ARG A 5 -6.59 1.73 -1.67
C ARG A 5 -7.45 2.96 -1.45
N ARG A 6 -8.33 2.95 -0.44
CA ARG A 6 -9.16 4.09 -0.09
C ARG A 6 -8.33 5.28 0.41
N ALA A 7 -7.34 5.04 1.25
CA ALA A 7 -6.41 6.09 1.68
C ALA A 7 -5.69 6.71 0.47
N SER A 8 -5.19 5.90 -0.45
CA SER A 8 -4.56 6.37 -1.69
C SER A 8 -5.54 7.14 -2.59
N GLU A 9 -6.78 6.70 -2.73
CA GLU A 9 -7.80 7.40 -3.50
C GLU A 9 -8.14 8.78 -2.89
N LEU A 10 -8.23 8.88 -1.56
CA LEU A 10 -8.51 10.12 -0.84
C LEU A 10 -7.34 11.10 -0.84
N SER A 11 -6.10 10.59 -0.92
CA SER A 11 -4.88 11.41 -0.91
C SER A 11 -4.67 12.17 -2.22
N TRP A 12 -5.31 11.77 -3.32
CA TRP A 12 -5.18 12.44 -4.60
C TRP A 12 -6.42 13.26 -4.92
N VAL A 13 -6.29 14.59 -4.83
CA VAL A 13 -7.37 15.54 -5.09
C VAL A 13 -7.21 16.14 -6.48
N GLU A 14 -8.22 15.97 -7.32
CA GLU A 14 -8.27 16.60 -8.63
C GLU A 14 -8.35 18.13 -8.49
N VAL A 15 -7.54 18.84 -9.26
CA VAL A 15 -7.47 20.29 -9.24
C VAL A 15 -7.69 20.87 -10.64
N GLY A 16 -8.23 22.08 -10.69
CA GLY A 16 -8.38 22.81 -11.94
C GLY A 16 -7.04 23.27 -12.51
N ALA A 17 -7.02 23.58 -13.80
CA ALA A 17 -5.79 24.05 -14.48
C ALA A 17 -5.30 25.41 -13.96
N ASP A 18 -6.15 26.15 -13.30
CA ASP A 18 -5.90 27.46 -12.68
C ASP A 18 -5.42 27.38 -11.23
N ASP A 19 -5.29 26.17 -10.68
CA ASP A 19 -4.80 26.01 -9.31
C ASP A 19 -3.37 26.53 -9.16
N ALA A 20 -3.19 27.52 -8.29
CA ALA A 20 -1.91 28.21 -8.10
C ALA A 20 -0.76 27.28 -7.69
N ARG A 21 -1.06 26.15 -7.04
CA ARG A 21 -0.07 25.15 -6.64
C ARG A 21 0.58 24.44 -7.83
N LEU A 22 -0.09 24.39 -8.98
CA LEU A 22 0.44 23.80 -10.22
C LEU A 22 1.61 24.59 -10.80
N LYS A 23 1.78 25.86 -10.44
CA LYS A 23 2.92 26.71 -10.89
C LYS A 23 4.28 26.09 -10.53
N ALA A 24 4.36 25.41 -9.40
CA ALA A 24 5.60 24.74 -9.00
C ALA A 24 6.01 23.59 -9.96
N TYR A 25 5.07 23.10 -10.76
CA TYR A 25 5.23 21.96 -11.67
C TYR A 25 5.06 22.35 -13.15
N GLU A 26 5.05 23.64 -13.48
CA GLU A 26 4.75 24.14 -14.83
C GLU A 26 5.61 23.47 -15.92
N ARG A 27 6.92 23.36 -15.67
CA ARG A 27 7.85 22.72 -16.59
C ARG A 27 7.51 21.24 -16.82
N ASP A 28 7.21 20.50 -15.76
CA ASP A 28 6.90 19.07 -15.86
C ASP A 28 5.55 18.84 -16.56
N ILE A 29 4.58 19.72 -16.29
CA ILE A 29 3.29 19.70 -16.96
C ILE A 29 3.47 19.95 -18.47
N GLU A 30 4.27 20.94 -18.86
CA GLU A 30 4.57 21.19 -20.28
C GLU A 30 5.25 20.01 -20.97
N GLN A 31 6.24 19.39 -20.31
CA GLN A 31 6.93 18.22 -20.84
C GLN A 31 5.97 17.04 -21.01
N PHE A 32 5.06 16.84 -20.04
CA PHE A 32 4.03 15.81 -20.14
C PHE A 32 3.05 16.10 -21.28
N LEU A 33 2.66 17.35 -21.48
CA LEU A 33 1.81 17.79 -22.59
C LEU A 33 2.45 17.49 -23.93
N ARG A 34 3.76 17.72 -24.07
CA ARG A 34 4.54 17.46 -25.28
C ARG A 34 4.82 15.97 -25.52
N GLY A 35 4.48 15.11 -24.54
CA GLY A 35 4.73 13.65 -24.66
C GLY A 35 6.19 13.26 -24.45
N GLU A 36 6.99 14.08 -23.78
CA GLU A 36 8.42 13.86 -23.54
C GLU A 36 8.69 12.79 -22.48
N TYR A 37 7.68 12.38 -21.70
CA TYR A 37 7.81 11.30 -20.73
C TYR A 37 7.54 9.93 -21.35
N LYS A 38 8.30 8.91 -20.92
CA LYS A 38 8.14 7.52 -21.37
C LYS A 38 6.74 6.95 -21.07
N SER A 39 6.10 7.40 -20.00
CA SER A 39 4.72 7.04 -19.68
C SER A 39 3.76 7.98 -20.38
N SER A 40 2.96 7.44 -21.29
CA SER A 40 2.03 8.26 -22.09
C SER A 40 0.70 8.56 -21.40
N SER A 41 0.34 7.83 -20.33
CA SER A 41 -0.98 7.90 -19.71
C SER A 41 -0.99 8.44 -18.27
N VAL A 42 0.02 8.14 -17.47
CA VAL A 42 0.12 8.59 -16.06
C VAL A 42 1.54 8.99 -15.74
N LEU A 43 1.70 10.14 -15.12
CA LEU A 43 2.96 10.63 -14.56
C LEU A 43 2.74 10.97 -13.09
N THR A 44 3.61 10.49 -12.21
CA THR A 44 3.61 10.88 -10.79
C THR A 44 4.99 11.48 -10.48
N LEU A 45 4.99 12.71 -9.96
CA LEU A 45 6.19 13.48 -9.64
C LEU A 45 6.35 13.62 -8.14
N SER A 46 7.47 13.13 -7.62
CA SER A 46 7.88 13.28 -6.21
C SER A 46 6.78 12.97 -5.18
N GLY A 47 5.80 12.14 -5.54
CA GLY A 47 4.65 11.85 -4.68
C GLY A 47 3.70 13.02 -4.43
N ALA A 48 3.86 14.15 -5.13
CA ALA A 48 3.07 15.36 -4.87
C ALA A 48 2.14 15.78 -6.00
N LEU A 49 2.50 15.50 -7.26
CA LEU A 49 1.66 15.74 -8.43
C LEU A 49 1.46 14.45 -9.22
N LYS A 50 0.23 14.19 -9.61
CA LYS A 50 -0.13 13.10 -10.53
C LYS A 50 -0.88 13.68 -11.72
N LEU A 51 -0.38 13.43 -12.91
CA LEU A 51 -1.02 13.79 -14.19
C LEU A 51 -1.57 12.53 -14.84
N VAL A 52 -2.80 12.60 -15.31
CA VAL A 52 -3.48 11.49 -16.00
C VAL A 52 -3.99 11.98 -17.34
N ARG A 53 -3.60 11.29 -18.42
CA ARG A 53 -4.13 11.51 -19.76
C ARG A 53 -5.28 10.53 -20.01
N ASP A 54 -6.48 11.05 -20.13
CA ASP A 54 -7.68 10.27 -20.43
C ASP A 54 -8.43 10.91 -21.62
N LYS A 55 -8.67 10.12 -22.65
CA LYS A 55 -9.42 10.53 -23.86
C LYS A 55 -9.01 11.88 -24.42
N GLY A 56 -7.72 12.18 -24.44
CA GLY A 56 -7.16 13.44 -24.97
C GLY A 56 -7.22 14.61 -23.98
N LYS A 57 -7.77 14.44 -22.78
CA LYS A 57 -7.74 15.43 -21.70
C LYS A 57 -6.67 15.08 -20.70
N ILE A 58 -6.08 16.10 -20.07
CA ILE A 58 -5.16 15.91 -18.95
C ILE A 58 -5.87 16.36 -17.68
N ARG A 59 -5.84 15.48 -16.69
CA ARG A 59 -6.33 15.73 -15.34
C ARG A 59 -5.14 15.81 -14.42
N ALA A 60 -5.13 16.82 -13.55
CA ALA A 60 -4.08 17.01 -12.54
C ALA A 60 -4.64 16.70 -11.16
N PHE A 61 -3.86 15.98 -10.37
CA PHE A 61 -4.18 15.64 -9.00
C PHE A 61 -3.01 16.04 -8.11
N LEU A 62 -3.29 16.73 -7.02
CA LEU A 62 -2.31 17.04 -5.99
C LEU A 62 -2.49 16.10 -4.80
N PHE A 63 -1.36 15.68 -4.25
CA PHE A 63 -1.35 14.87 -3.05
C PHE A 63 -1.71 15.72 -1.83
N ARG A 64 -2.48 15.14 -0.91
CA ARG A 64 -2.74 15.68 0.42
C ARG A 64 -2.68 14.57 1.45
N ASP A 65 -2.35 14.93 2.65
CA ASP A 65 -2.47 14.03 3.78
C ASP A 65 -3.95 13.72 4.05
N VAL A 66 -4.21 12.47 4.41
CA VAL A 66 -5.53 11.96 4.82
C VAL A 66 -5.44 11.61 6.30
N THR A 67 -6.31 12.17 7.12
CA THR A 67 -6.35 11.81 8.53
C THR A 67 -7.00 10.45 8.74
N HIS A 68 -6.74 9.84 9.89
CA HIS A 68 -7.34 8.55 10.25
C HIS A 68 -8.87 8.65 10.29
N GLU A 69 -9.40 9.73 10.86
CA GLU A 69 -10.84 10.00 10.96
C GLU A 69 -11.49 10.15 9.57
N GLU A 70 -10.81 10.82 8.63
CA GLU A 70 -11.30 10.93 7.25
C GLU A 70 -11.38 9.57 6.56
N LEU A 71 -10.38 8.71 6.80
CA LEU A 71 -10.35 7.35 6.27
C LEU A 71 -11.50 6.53 6.85
N GLU A 72 -11.66 6.52 8.17
CA GLU A 72 -12.74 5.80 8.85
C GLU A 72 -14.12 6.27 8.37
N ALA A 73 -14.35 7.58 8.35
CA ALA A 73 -15.61 8.15 7.87
C ALA A 73 -15.91 7.78 6.41
N ASN A 74 -14.88 7.61 5.58
CA ASN A 74 -15.06 7.16 4.21
C ASN A 74 -15.40 5.68 4.11
N LEU A 75 -14.73 4.83 4.91
CA LEU A 75 -14.99 3.39 4.97
C LEU A 75 -16.42 3.11 5.47
N GLN A 76 -16.87 3.83 6.50
CA GLN A 76 -18.22 3.69 7.06
C GLN A 76 -19.33 3.96 6.02
N LYS A 77 -19.11 4.84 5.04
CA LYS A 77 -20.08 5.04 3.94
C LYS A 77 -20.30 3.81 3.08
N GLY A 78 -19.35 2.88 3.08
CA GLY A 78 -19.43 1.60 2.38
C GLY A 78 -19.69 0.41 3.32
N GLU A 79 -20.11 0.68 4.56
CA GLU A 79 -20.33 -0.34 5.60
C GLU A 79 -19.07 -1.15 5.96
N PHE A 80 -17.90 -0.54 5.82
CA PHE A 80 -16.62 -1.11 6.20
C PHE A 80 -16.05 -0.41 7.44
N SER A 81 -15.23 -1.12 8.20
CA SER A 81 -14.45 -0.57 9.31
C SER A 81 -12.99 -1.04 9.22
N LEU A 82 -12.10 -0.32 9.90
CA LEU A 82 -10.75 -0.81 10.14
C LEU A 82 -10.79 -1.89 11.23
N PRO A 83 -9.97 -2.94 11.13
CA PRO A 83 -9.85 -3.92 12.20
C PRO A 83 -9.17 -3.28 13.41
N SER A 84 -9.52 -3.71 14.61
CA SER A 84 -8.69 -3.47 15.78
C SER A 84 -7.36 -4.21 15.68
N GLU A 85 -6.42 -3.90 16.58
CA GLU A 85 -5.13 -4.60 16.61
C GLU A 85 -5.30 -6.10 16.86
N ASP A 86 -6.16 -6.47 17.82
CA ASP A 86 -6.44 -7.86 18.15
C ASP A 86 -7.12 -8.60 17.00
N GLU A 87 -8.07 -7.95 16.32
CA GLU A 87 -8.70 -8.51 15.13
C GLU A 87 -7.69 -8.72 14.01
N TRP A 88 -6.81 -7.75 13.78
CA TRP A 88 -5.75 -7.89 12.78
C TRP A 88 -4.83 -9.08 13.10
N GLU A 89 -4.36 -9.21 14.34
CA GLU A 89 -3.52 -10.33 14.77
C GLU A 89 -4.23 -11.68 14.59
N TYR A 90 -5.49 -11.75 14.97
CA TYR A 90 -6.30 -12.95 14.76
C TYR A 90 -6.45 -13.30 13.28
N LEU A 91 -6.75 -12.31 12.45
CA LEU A 91 -6.91 -12.48 11.01
C LEU A 91 -5.59 -12.86 10.32
N ALA A 92 -4.48 -12.24 10.70
CA ALA A 92 -3.15 -12.51 10.16
C ALA A 92 -2.65 -13.90 10.58
N GLY A 93 -2.83 -14.25 11.85
CA GLY A 93 -2.44 -15.55 12.41
C GLY A 93 -3.31 -16.71 11.97
N CYS A 94 -4.48 -16.46 11.37
CA CYS A 94 -5.43 -17.48 10.90
C CYS A 94 -5.89 -18.44 12.01
N GLY A 95 -5.90 -18.02 13.28
CA GLY A 95 -6.14 -18.89 14.41
C GLY A 95 -5.01 -19.91 14.67
N ALA A 96 -3.85 -19.77 14.03
CA ALA A 96 -2.68 -20.56 14.33
C ALA A 96 -2.22 -20.31 15.77
N ARG A 97 -1.69 -21.38 16.42
CA ARG A 97 -1.10 -21.29 17.76
C ARG A 97 0.43 -21.28 17.70
N THR A 98 0.99 -20.88 16.56
CA THR A 98 2.41 -20.82 16.29
C THR A 98 2.86 -19.35 16.26
N LEU A 99 4.16 -19.09 16.52
CA LEU A 99 4.76 -17.76 16.47
C LEU A 99 4.61 -17.09 15.10
N TRP A 100 4.64 -17.91 14.04
CA TRP A 100 4.52 -17.44 12.67
C TRP A 100 3.38 -18.17 11.97
N ARG A 101 2.77 -17.53 10.99
CA ARG A 101 1.78 -18.19 10.12
C ARG A 101 2.33 -19.44 9.40
N PHE A 102 3.64 -19.62 9.42
CA PHE A 102 4.36 -20.74 8.79
C PHE A 102 4.82 -21.81 9.79
N GLY A 103 4.48 -21.69 11.07
CA GLY A 103 4.94 -22.57 12.14
C GLY A 103 5.88 -21.85 13.12
N ASP A 104 6.45 -22.59 14.06
CA ASP A 104 7.34 -22.02 15.10
C ASP A 104 8.79 -21.87 14.61
N GLU A 105 9.18 -22.60 13.58
CA GLU A 105 10.54 -22.60 13.01
C GLU A 105 10.45 -22.37 11.48
N PRO A 106 10.15 -21.13 11.02
CA PRO A 106 10.13 -20.86 9.59
C PRO A 106 11.55 -20.92 9.02
N ASP A 107 11.68 -21.51 7.85
CA ASP A 107 12.91 -21.45 7.05
C ASP A 107 12.76 -20.32 6.01
N PRO A 108 13.38 -19.16 6.21
CA PRO A 108 13.23 -18.02 5.31
C PRO A 108 13.61 -18.34 3.87
N SER A 109 14.55 -19.26 3.68
CA SER A 109 14.99 -19.69 2.34
C SER A 109 13.90 -20.41 1.53
N LYS A 110 12.81 -20.81 2.18
CA LYS A 110 11.67 -21.49 1.57
C LYS A 110 10.39 -20.66 1.52
N VAL A 111 10.48 -19.41 1.93
CA VAL A 111 9.34 -18.46 1.86
C VAL A 111 9.44 -17.66 0.56
N ALA A 112 8.38 -17.68 -0.23
CA ALA A 112 8.26 -16.82 -1.41
C ALA A 112 7.81 -15.43 -0.97
N LEU A 113 8.66 -14.43 -1.17
CA LEU A 113 8.43 -13.02 -0.79
C LEU A 113 8.15 -12.16 -2.03
N PRO A 114 7.28 -11.14 -1.93
CA PRO A 114 7.17 -10.12 -2.95
C PRO A 114 8.50 -9.41 -3.19
N HIS A 115 8.76 -9.02 -4.43
CA HIS A 115 9.93 -8.23 -4.84
C HIS A 115 11.30 -8.93 -4.70
N GLU A 116 11.37 -10.17 -4.25
CA GLU A 116 12.60 -10.92 -4.12
C GLU A 116 12.72 -12.07 -5.11
N LYS A 117 13.96 -12.57 -5.27
CA LYS A 117 14.20 -13.78 -6.07
C LYS A 117 13.54 -14.98 -5.41
N GLN A 118 12.57 -15.55 -6.11
CA GLN A 118 11.82 -16.68 -5.58
C GLN A 118 12.71 -17.89 -5.32
N PRO A 119 12.50 -18.60 -4.20
CA PRO A 119 13.19 -19.85 -3.95
C PRO A 119 12.81 -20.92 -4.99
N LYS A 120 13.72 -21.82 -5.29
CA LYS A 120 13.48 -22.91 -6.28
C LYS A 120 12.33 -23.83 -5.91
N SER A 121 12.09 -24.00 -4.62
CA SER A 121 11.02 -24.86 -4.10
C SER A 121 10.42 -24.19 -2.86
N PRO A 122 9.56 -23.18 -3.05
CA PRO A 122 8.93 -22.51 -1.92
C PRO A 122 8.03 -23.50 -1.17
N LYS A 123 8.13 -23.51 0.15
CA LYS A 123 7.21 -24.25 1.01
C LYS A 123 6.01 -23.39 1.42
N PHE A 124 6.25 -22.09 1.49
CA PHE A 124 5.26 -21.10 1.86
C PHE A 124 5.33 -19.91 0.90
N SER A 125 4.20 -19.26 0.68
CA SER A 125 4.11 -18.10 -0.19
C SER A 125 3.25 -17.02 0.48
N LEU A 126 3.76 -15.78 0.52
CA LEU A 126 2.96 -14.62 0.91
C LEU A 126 2.03 -14.15 -0.21
N PHE A 127 2.21 -14.64 -1.45
CA PHE A 127 1.31 -14.33 -2.56
C PHE A 127 -0.03 -15.07 -2.49
N GLU A 128 -0.12 -16.07 -1.62
CA GLU A 128 -1.33 -16.86 -1.43
C GLU A 128 -2.14 -16.34 -0.25
N PRO A 129 -3.46 -16.47 -0.30
CA PRO A 129 -4.28 -16.13 0.85
C PRO A 129 -3.94 -17.05 2.03
N ASN A 130 -4.16 -16.55 3.24
CA ASN A 130 -4.02 -17.35 4.43
C ASN A 130 -5.16 -18.39 4.58
N LEU A 131 -5.20 -19.16 5.66
CA LEU A 131 -6.21 -20.20 5.89
C LEU A 131 -7.64 -19.65 5.96
N PHE A 132 -7.83 -18.35 6.24
CA PHE A 132 -9.12 -17.68 6.18
C PHE A 132 -9.46 -17.15 4.78
N GLY A 133 -8.63 -17.38 3.78
CA GLY A 133 -8.81 -16.85 2.43
C GLY A 133 -8.44 -15.36 2.29
N LEU A 134 -7.68 -14.79 3.24
CA LEU A 134 -7.34 -13.38 3.28
C LEU A 134 -5.91 -13.13 2.80
N PHE A 135 -5.74 -12.09 1.99
CA PHE A 135 -4.44 -11.50 1.69
C PHE A 135 -4.15 -10.43 2.75
N ILE A 136 -3.51 -10.82 3.84
CA ILE A 136 -3.15 -9.98 4.97
C ILE A 136 -1.68 -10.22 5.32
N ALA A 137 -0.94 -9.18 5.67
CA ALA A 137 0.51 -9.23 5.91
C ALA A 137 1.25 -9.97 4.76
N TYR A 138 0.82 -9.74 3.53
CA TYR A 138 1.34 -10.43 2.34
C TYR A 138 2.59 -9.76 1.77
N ASP A 139 2.76 -8.47 2.04
CA ASP A 139 3.93 -7.69 1.62
C ASP A 139 4.69 -7.21 2.87
N PRO A 140 5.90 -7.71 3.12
CA PRO A 140 6.68 -7.33 4.30
C PRO A 140 7.13 -5.86 4.28
N TYR A 141 7.03 -5.20 3.12
CA TYR A 141 7.38 -3.77 2.97
C TYR A 141 6.17 -2.83 3.09
N ALA A 142 4.96 -3.38 3.13
CA ALA A 142 3.74 -2.61 3.25
C ALA A 142 3.16 -2.70 4.66
N VAL A 143 2.87 -1.56 5.26
CA VAL A 143 2.13 -1.50 6.52
C VAL A 143 0.63 -1.51 6.27
N GLU A 144 -0.11 -2.06 7.20
CA GLU A 144 -1.58 -2.12 7.18
C GLU A 144 -2.15 -1.26 8.30
N ILE A 145 -3.20 -0.50 7.98
CA ILE A 145 -3.84 0.46 8.88
C ILE A 145 -4.86 -0.29 9.74
N VAL A 146 -4.84 -0.02 11.03
CA VAL A 146 -5.81 -0.53 12.02
C VAL A 146 -6.63 0.62 12.63
N SER A 147 -7.65 0.32 13.42
CA SER A 147 -8.57 1.31 13.98
C SER A 147 -7.94 2.23 15.05
N THR A 148 -6.80 1.83 15.63
CA THR A 148 -6.06 2.68 16.56
C THR A 148 -5.27 3.73 15.76
N PRO A 149 -5.52 5.05 15.95
CA PRO A 149 -4.81 6.11 15.24
C PRO A 149 -3.29 6.02 15.43
N ALA A 150 -2.53 6.27 14.35
CA ALA A 150 -1.07 6.21 14.31
C ALA A 150 -0.46 4.83 14.60
N TYR A 151 -1.28 3.79 14.64
CA TYR A 151 -0.83 2.40 14.74
C TYR A 151 -0.89 1.72 13.37
N PHE A 152 0.14 0.93 13.09
CA PHE A 152 0.26 0.16 11.86
C PHE A 152 0.69 -1.26 12.19
N LYS A 153 0.25 -2.21 11.38
CA LYS A 153 0.59 -3.62 11.50
C LYS A 153 1.29 -4.10 10.22
N GLY A 154 2.07 -5.18 10.34
CA GLY A 154 2.88 -5.66 9.23
C GLY A 154 4.05 -4.71 8.92
N GLY A 155 4.64 -4.87 7.74
CA GLY A 155 5.64 -3.93 7.23
C GLY A 155 6.91 -3.83 8.07
N ASP A 156 7.48 -4.98 8.47
CA ASP A 156 8.75 -5.03 9.20
C ASP A 156 9.96 -4.61 8.33
N GLY A 157 9.70 -4.18 7.10
CA GLY A 157 10.72 -3.88 6.11
C GLY A 157 11.43 -5.12 5.58
N GLY A 158 10.82 -6.28 5.76
CA GLY A 158 11.43 -7.56 5.40
C GLY A 158 12.55 -7.98 6.37
N CYS A 159 12.71 -7.30 7.50
CA CYS A 159 13.77 -7.56 8.46
C CYS A 159 13.78 -9.02 8.94
N ALA A 160 12.62 -9.62 9.16
CA ALA A 160 12.51 -11.01 9.56
C ALA A 160 12.92 -12.00 8.46
N PHE A 161 12.91 -11.61 7.19
CA PHE A 161 13.10 -12.53 6.06
C PHE A 161 14.24 -12.16 5.11
N CYS A 162 14.58 -10.89 4.95
CA CYS A 162 15.61 -10.46 4.01
C CYS A 162 16.95 -10.06 4.64
N GLY A 163 17.20 -10.46 5.88
CA GLY A 163 18.50 -10.36 6.52
C GLY A 163 18.72 -9.15 7.42
N GLY A 164 17.67 -8.42 7.76
CA GLY A 164 17.67 -7.55 8.92
C GLY A 164 17.75 -8.39 10.19
N ALA A 165 18.36 -7.87 11.25
CA ALA A 165 18.31 -8.55 12.55
C ALA A 165 16.85 -8.65 12.97
N PRO A 166 16.36 -9.83 13.38
CA PRO A 166 15.04 -9.94 13.95
C PRO A 166 14.94 -8.99 15.15
N LEU A 167 13.95 -8.14 15.14
CA LEU A 167 13.59 -7.36 16.31
C LEU A 167 12.91 -8.34 17.28
N PHE A 168 13.68 -8.89 18.19
CA PHE A 168 13.20 -9.58 19.38
C PHE A 168 13.32 -8.67 20.56
#